data_60923cbfe361c6b6e0b77b2a4a4c09d1
#
_entry.id   60923cbfe361c6b6e0b77b2a4a4c09d1
#
_cell.length_a   1.000
_cell.length_b   1.000
_cell.length_c   1.000
_cell.angle_alpha   90.00
_cell.angle_beta   90.00
_cell.angle_gamma   90.00
#
_symmetry.space_group_name_H-M   'P 1'
#
loop_
_entity.id
_entity.type
_entity.pdbx_description
1 polymer ?
#
loop_
_entity_poly.entity_id
_entity_poly.type
_entity_poly.pdbx_seq_one_letter_code
_entity_poly.pdbx_strand_id
1 'polypeptide(L)'
;RLCNNLGNLTLTGYNQEYSNRSFSDKLNLPDVGLKCSPLYLNKSIASHEKWGEEEIGQRADELAKEACEIWKYPDLPADVVDKYRPSRGESDEAPIWTLQENHPTFAEGGLNQKLFDEVCESVLSGNPSWESYIAKYYVGFRSGKRKLHAVLEGRTSNGGWIAVGLAKSVDDLTDPEDMCQDKRTQGGFGPGLPTYVALRNADDIPAVLDLIKQC
;
A
#
# COMPACT_ATOMS: atom_id res chain seq x y z
N ARG A 1 1.41 -13.25 -0.71
CA ARG A 1 1.40 -12.57 -2.04
C ARG A 1 0.59 -13.30 -3.11
N LEU A 2 0.03 -14.46 -2.80
CA LEU A 2 -0.82 -15.22 -3.72
C LEU A 2 -2.24 -14.68 -3.85
N CYS A 3 -2.68 -13.78 -2.98
CA CYS A 3 -4.06 -13.25 -3.00
C CYS A 3 -4.46 -12.62 -4.34
N ASN A 4 -3.53 -11.95 -5.02
CA ASN A 4 -3.74 -11.28 -6.30
C ASN A 4 -3.16 -12.06 -7.49
N ASN A 5 -2.80 -13.32 -7.30
CA ASN A 5 -2.36 -14.19 -8.39
C ASN A 5 -3.58 -14.57 -9.25
N LEU A 6 -3.41 -14.59 -10.58
CA LEU A 6 -4.49 -14.93 -11.53
C LEU A 6 -5.14 -16.28 -11.18
N GLY A 7 -4.32 -17.26 -10.78
CA GLY A 7 -4.81 -18.57 -10.34
C GLY A 7 -5.74 -18.51 -9.13
N ASN A 8 -5.59 -17.51 -8.26
CA ASN A 8 -6.42 -17.35 -7.06
C ASN A 8 -7.65 -16.43 -7.28
N LEU A 9 -7.80 -15.86 -8.46
CA LEU A 9 -8.91 -14.97 -8.76
C LEU A 9 -10.01 -15.70 -9.53
N THR A 10 -11.26 -15.43 -9.19
CA THR A 10 -12.41 -15.89 -9.94
C THR A 10 -13.55 -14.91 -9.87
N LEU A 11 -14.59 -15.12 -10.68
CA LEU A 11 -15.79 -14.29 -10.70
C LEU A 11 -16.86 -14.93 -9.80
N THR A 12 -17.47 -14.12 -8.95
CA THR A 12 -18.59 -14.52 -8.11
C THR A 12 -19.49 -13.33 -7.81
N GLY A 13 -20.80 -13.57 -7.69
CA GLY A 13 -21.77 -12.60 -7.15
C GLY A 13 -21.88 -12.65 -5.62
N TYR A 14 -21.19 -13.57 -4.96
CA TYR A 14 -21.39 -13.95 -3.55
C TYR A 14 -20.19 -13.61 -2.66
N ASN A 15 -19.53 -12.48 -2.92
CA ASN A 15 -18.36 -12.06 -2.15
C ASN A 15 -18.66 -11.87 -0.66
N GLN A 16 -19.86 -11.40 -0.32
CA GLN A 16 -20.26 -11.17 1.08
C GLN A 16 -20.43 -12.49 1.82
N GLU A 17 -21.07 -13.46 1.17
CA GLU A 17 -21.30 -14.81 1.72
C GLU A 17 -19.99 -15.58 1.86
N TYR A 18 -19.06 -15.39 0.94
CA TYR A 18 -17.74 -16.01 0.99
C TYR A 18 -16.85 -15.39 2.08
N SER A 19 -16.81 -14.06 2.18
CA SER A 19 -16.05 -13.33 3.19
C SER A 19 -14.69 -14.01 3.51
N ASN A 20 -14.31 -14.10 4.77
CA ASN A 20 -13.07 -14.74 5.25
C ASN A 20 -13.24 -16.25 5.56
N ARG A 21 -14.25 -16.90 4.99
CA ARG A 21 -14.47 -18.34 5.20
C ARG A 21 -13.32 -19.17 4.63
N SER A 22 -13.16 -20.37 5.17
CA SER A 22 -12.23 -21.36 4.64
C SER A 22 -12.58 -21.76 3.21
N PHE A 23 -11.64 -22.33 2.48
CA PHE A 23 -11.90 -22.84 1.13
C PHE A 23 -13.01 -23.92 1.14
N SER A 24 -12.96 -24.83 2.10
CA SER A 24 -13.98 -25.87 2.27
C SER A 24 -15.38 -25.31 2.49
N ASP A 25 -15.50 -24.24 3.29
CA ASP A 25 -16.79 -23.59 3.51
C ASP A 25 -17.27 -22.92 2.23
N LYS A 26 -16.42 -22.14 1.55
CA LYS A 26 -16.75 -21.49 0.27
C LYS A 26 -17.17 -22.48 -0.81
N LEU A 27 -16.56 -23.65 -0.79
CA LEU A 27 -16.87 -24.73 -1.72
C LEU A 27 -18.27 -25.30 -1.52
N ASN A 28 -18.70 -25.46 -0.26
CA ASN A 28 -19.89 -26.22 0.12
C ASN A 28 -21.05 -25.35 0.67
N LEU A 29 -20.98 -24.02 0.56
CA LEU A 29 -22.11 -23.17 0.95
C LEU A 29 -23.38 -23.59 0.20
N PRO A 30 -24.52 -23.74 0.89
CA PRO A 30 -25.79 -24.04 0.24
C PRO A 30 -26.12 -22.99 -0.82
N ASP A 31 -26.57 -23.41 -1.98
CA ASP A 31 -27.05 -22.61 -3.12
C ASP A 31 -26.05 -21.66 -3.77
N VAL A 32 -25.07 -21.16 -3.02
CA VAL A 32 -24.10 -20.13 -3.46
C VAL A 32 -22.65 -20.61 -3.49
N GLY A 33 -22.37 -21.82 -3.02
CA GLY A 33 -21.03 -22.41 -2.99
C GLY A 33 -20.40 -22.55 -4.38
N LEU A 34 -19.07 -22.62 -4.43
CA LEU A 34 -18.35 -22.79 -5.69
C LEU A 34 -18.79 -24.04 -6.47
N LYS A 35 -19.21 -25.10 -5.78
CA LYS A 35 -19.77 -26.31 -6.41
C LYS A 35 -21.08 -26.04 -7.14
N CYS A 36 -21.87 -25.09 -6.70
CA CYS A 36 -23.14 -24.71 -7.30
C CYS A 36 -22.99 -23.65 -8.40
N SER A 37 -21.79 -23.12 -8.59
CA SER A 37 -21.54 -22.04 -9.54
C SER A 37 -21.76 -22.50 -11.00
N PRO A 38 -22.55 -21.78 -11.80
CA PRO A 38 -22.71 -22.08 -13.22
C PRO A 38 -21.50 -21.66 -14.07
N LEU A 39 -20.57 -20.88 -13.50
CA LEU A 39 -19.42 -20.33 -14.22
C LEU A 39 -18.38 -21.42 -14.48
N TYR A 40 -17.95 -21.52 -15.74
CA TYR A 40 -16.93 -22.48 -16.16
C TYR A 40 -15.63 -22.31 -15.36
N LEU A 41 -15.18 -21.08 -15.15
CA LEU A 41 -13.99 -20.74 -14.37
C LEU A 41 -14.01 -21.27 -12.93
N ASN A 42 -15.20 -21.49 -12.35
CA ASN A 42 -15.34 -21.99 -10.99
C ASN A 42 -15.34 -23.52 -10.92
N LYS A 43 -15.60 -24.21 -12.02
CA LYS A 43 -15.59 -25.67 -12.06
C LYS A 43 -14.22 -26.27 -11.79
N SER A 44 -13.17 -25.68 -12.33
CA SER A 44 -11.79 -26.11 -12.05
C SER A 44 -11.44 -25.95 -10.57
N ILE A 45 -11.83 -24.84 -9.94
CA ILE A 45 -11.63 -24.61 -8.50
C ILE A 45 -12.45 -25.62 -7.69
N ALA A 46 -13.70 -25.86 -8.08
CA ALA A 46 -14.62 -26.73 -7.36
C ALA A 46 -14.23 -28.24 -7.41
N SER A 47 -13.32 -28.62 -8.30
CA SER A 47 -12.80 -29.99 -8.39
C SER A 47 -11.70 -30.29 -7.36
N HIS A 48 -11.15 -29.29 -6.69
CA HIS A 48 -10.08 -29.47 -5.70
C HIS A 48 -10.66 -29.66 -4.29
N GLU A 49 -10.01 -30.49 -3.48
CA GLU A 49 -10.33 -30.66 -2.05
C GLU A 49 -9.60 -29.64 -1.18
N LYS A 50 -8.45 -29.17 -1.61
CA LYS A 50 -7.64 -28.13 -0.95
C LYS A 50 -7.32 -27.02 -1.95
N TRP A 51 -7.01 -25.85 -1.41
CA TRP A 51 -6.65 -24.68 -2.21
C TRP A 51 -5.46 -23.96 -1.57
N GLY A 52 -4.28 -24.17 -2.11
CA GLY A 52 -3.02 -23.69 -1.62
C GLY A 52 -2.14 -23.16 -2.73
N GLU A 53 -0.86 -23.00 -2.44
CA GLU A 53 0.13 -22.44 -3.37
C GLU A 53 0.26 -23.26 -4.65
N GLU A 54 0.24 -24.59 -4.53
CA GLU A 54 0.38 -25.50 -5.64
C GLU A 54 -0.82 -25.39 -6.61
N GLU A 55 -2.04 -25.48 -6.11
CA GLU A 55 -3.27 -25.40 -6.90
C GLU A 55 -3.43 -24.02 -7.57
N ILE A 56 -3.08 -22.96 -6.84
CA ILE A 56 -3.06 -21.58 -7.38
C ILE A 56 -2.05 -21.46 -8.51
N GLY A 57 -0.83 -21.99 -8.33
CA GLY A 57 0.21 -21.98 -9.36
C GLY A 57 -0.21 -22.73 -10.62
N GLN A 58 -0.66 -23.96 -10.49
CA GLN A 58 -1.13 -24.78 -11.61
C GLN A 58 -2.24 -24.07 -12.40
N ARG A 59 -3.26 -23.56 -11.70
CA ARG A 59 -4.36 -22.85 -12.35
C ARG A 59 -3.89 -21.56 -13.03
N ALA A 60 -2.92 -20.84 -12.46
CA ALA A 60 -2.38 -19.65 -13.08
C ALA A 60 -1.70 -19.99 -14.43
N ASP A 61 -0.93 -21.07 -14.48
CA ASP A 61 -0.26 -21.52 -15.69
C ASP A 61 -1.27 -21.99 -16.76
N GLU A 62 -2.32 -22.71 -16.37
CA GLU A 62 -3.40 -23.12 -17.28
C GLU A 62 -4.12 -21.91 -17.88
N LEU A 63 -4.54 -20.95 -17.05
CA LEU A 63 -5.21 -19.74 -17.52
C LEU A 63 -4.32 -18.88 -18.41
N ALA A 64 -3.02 -18.78 -18.08
CA ALA A 64 -2.07 -18.05 -18.90
C ALA A 64 -1.89 -18.72 -20.28
N LYS A 65 -1.83 -20.04 -20.31
CA LYS A 65 -1.74 -20.81 -21.57
C LYS A 65 -2.97 -20.61 -22.43
N GLU A 66 -4.17 -20.76 -21.86
CA GLU A 66 -5.44 -20.49 -22.56
C GLU A 66 -5.51 -19.05 -23.09
N ALA A 67 -5.12 -18.10 -22.28
CA ALA A 67 -5.09 -16.68 -22.67
C ALA A 67 -4.17 -16.44 -23.87
N CYS A 68 -2.99 -17.06 -23.91
CA CYS A 68 -2.06 -16.95 -25.03
C CYS A 68 -2.59 -17.64 -26.31
N GLU A 69 -3.43 -18.67 -26.18
CA GLU A 69 -4.07 -19.33 -27.31
C GLU A 69 -5.21 -18.50 -27.90
N ILE A 70 -6.01 -17.85 -27.04
CA ILE A 70 -7.16 -17.01 -27.41
C ILE A 70 -6.70 -15.65 -27.95
N TRP A 71 -5.81 -15.01 -27.23
CA TRP A 71 -5.26 -13.69 -27.56
C TRP A 71 -3.82 -13.83 -28.07
N LYS A 72 -3.69 -14.27 -29.32
CA LYS A 72 -2.38 -14.35 -29.96
C LYS A 72 -1.74 -12.97 -30.01
N TYR A 73 -0.44 -12.93 -29.77
CA TYR A 73 0.31 -11.69 -29.92
C TYR A 73 0.14 -11.18 -31.36
N PRO A 74 -0.26 -9.93 -31.59
CA PRO A 74 -0.44 -9.41 -32.93
C PRO A 74 0.90 -9.40 -33.66
N ASP A 75 0.91 -9.95 -34.87
CA ASP A 75 2.08 -9.86 -35.77
C ASP A 75 2.12 -8.46 -36.40
N LEU A 76 2.71 -7.52 -35.66
CA LEU A 76 2.83 -6.12 -36.07
C LEU A 76 4.25 -5.84 -36.58
N PRO A 77 4.39 -5.00 -37.63
CA PRO A 77 5.70 -4.52 -38.04
C PRO A 77 6.48 -3.89 -36.88
N ALA A 78 7.81 -4.08 -36.90
CA ALA A 78 8.67 -3.66 -35.77
C ALA A 78 8.56 -2.16 -35.49
N ASP A 79 8.43 -1.33 -36.50
CA ASP A 79 8.26 0.12 -36.43
C ASP A 79 6.94 0.51 -35.70
N VAL A 80 5.88 -0.27 -35.92
CA VAL A 80 4.60 -0.09 -35.20
C VAL A 80 4.73 -0.51 -33.75
N VAL A 81 5.36 -1.67 -33.49
CA VAL A 81 5.60 -2.15 -32.12
C VAL A 81 6.45 -1.16 -31.35
N ASP A 82 7.53 -0.63 -31.96
CA ASP A 82 8.43 0.31 -31.30
C ASP A 82 7.75 1.66 -31.00
N LYS A 83 6.83 2.11 -31.86
CA LYS A 83 6.03 3.32 -31.62
C LYS A 83 5.12 3.22 -30.40
N TYR A 84 4.57 2.04 -30.12
CA TYR A 84 3.64 1.81 -29.02
C TYR A 84 4.25 0.99 -27.87
N ARG A 85 5.49 0.53 -28.04
CA ARG A 85 6.23 -0.05 -26.95
C ARG A 85 6.30 1.04 -25.86
N PRO A 86 5.78 0.82 -24.64
CA PRO A 86 6.04 1.77 -23.58
C PRO A 86 7.54 1.98 -23.60
N SER A 87 7.99 3.22 -23.85
CA SER A 87 9.38 3.56 -23.70
C SER A 87 9.74 3.03 -22.32
N ARG A 88 10.48 1.92 -22.25
CA ARG A 88 11.33 1.68 -21.09
C ARG A 88 12.17 2.95 -21.09
N GLY A 89 11.72 3.90 -20.27
CA GLY A 89 12.50 5.09 -20.04
C GLY A 89 13.90 4.60 -19.78
N GLU A 90 14.88 5.22 -20.37
CA GLU A 90 16.29 4.96 -20.18
C GLU A 90 16.72 5.11 -18.70
N SER A 91 15.79 5.10 -17.79
CA SER A 91 15.99 5.00 -16.36
C SER A 91 15.10 3.88 -15.80
N ASP A 92 15.70 2.71 -15.54
CA ASP A 92 15.32 1.86 -14.42
C ASP A 92 15.51 2.61 -13.08
N GLU A 93 15.72 3.89 -13.12
CA GLU A 93 15.70 4.79 -11.97
C GLU A 93 14.25 4.99 -11.56
N ALA A 94 13.94 4.53 -10.37
CA ALA A 94 12.68 4.84 -9.73
C ALA A 94 12.43 6.35 -9.83
N PRO A 95 11.19 6.80 -10.11
CA PRO A 95 10.91 8.22 -10.26
C PRO A 95 11.48 8.99 -9.08
N ILE A 96 12.32 9.98 -9.39
CA ILE A 96 12.93 10.84 -8.36
C ILE A 96 11.85 11.83 -7.93
N TRP A 97 11.33 11.63 -6.72
CA TRP A 97 10.38 12.58 -6.11
C TRP A 97 11.16 13.68 -5.40
N THR A 98 10.73 14.94 -5.54
CA THR A 98 11.36 16.09 -4.89
C THR A 98 10.37 16.79 -3.96
N LEU A 99 10.88 17.50 -2.95
CA LEU A 99 10.03 18.33 -2.09
C LEU A 99 9.33 19.42 -2.91
N GLN A 100 10.05 20.04 -3.85
CA GLN A 100 9.54 21.14 -4.64
C GLN A 100 8.32 20.76 -5.49
N GLU A 101 8.36 19.61 -6.14
CA GLU A 101 7.32 19.19 -7.07
C GLU A 101 6.18 18.42 -6.38
N ASN A 102 6.52 17.61 -5.39
CA ASN A 102 5.58 16.66 -4.80
C ASN A 102 5.05 17.10 -3.44
N HIS A 103 5.84 17.89 -2.70
CA HIS A 103 5.52 18.36 -1.35
C HIS A 103 5.80 19.85 -1.19
N PRO A 104 5.18 20.72 -2.00
CA PRO A 104 5.50 22.15 -1.99
C PRO A 104 5.27 22.83 -0.63
N THR A 105 4.45 22.25 0.24
CA THR A 105 4.26 22.74 1.62
C THR A 105 5.49 22.58 2.50
N PHE A 106 6.38 21.63 2.16
CA PHE A 106 7.63 21.34 2.87
C PHE A 106 8.85 21.97 2.21
N ALA A 107 8.72 22.36 0.93
CA ALA A 107 9.80 22.96 0.17
C ALA A 107 10.13 24.38 0.66
N GLU A 108 11.23 24.95 0.17
CA GLU A 108 11.64 26.33 0.48
C GLU A 108 10.52 27.33 0.24
N GLY A 109 10.18 28.13 1.25
CA GLY A 109 9.05 29.07 1.24
C GLY A 109 7.68 28.41 1.44
N GLY A 110 7.60 27.09 1.59
CA GLY A 110 6.36 26.35 1.82
C GLY A 110 5.77 26.58 3.21
N LEU A 111 4.45 26.43 3.31
CA LEU A 111 3.66 26.75 4.51
C LEU A 111 4.12 25.98 5.76
N ASN A 112 4.56 24.74 5.60
CA ASN A 112 4.97 23.85 6.68
C ASN A 112 6.50 23.66 6.74
N GLN A 113 7.29 24.40 5.97
CA GLN A 113 8.73 24.17 5.84
C GLN A 113 9.44 24.14 7.19
N LYS A 114 9.29 25.17 8.02
CA LYS A 114 9.99 25.26 9.32
C LYS A 114 9.67 24.09 10.23
N LEU A 115 8.38 23.75 10.31
CA LEU A 115 7.90 22.63 11.14
C LEU A 115 8.42 21.29 10.62
N PHE A 116 8.45 21.12 9.31
CA PHE A 116 8.99 19.95 8.65
C PHE A 116 10.50 19.78 8.88
N ASP A 117 11.28 20.84 8.70
CA ASP A 117 12.73 20.82 8.87
C ASP A 117 13.09 20.44 10.32
N GLU A 118 12.42 21.04 11.31
CA GLU A 118 12.64 20.77 12.73
C GLU A 118 12.32 19.32 13.11
N VAL A 119 11.22 18.77 12.60
CA VAL A 119 10.87 17.35 12.82
C VAL A 119 11.86 16.43 12.15
N CYS A 120 12.23 16.68 10.89
CA CYS A 120 13.19 15.86 10.15
C CYS A 120 14.55 15.81 10.86
N GLU A 121 15.08 16.97 11.25
CA GLU A 121 16.34 17.06 11.98
C GLU A 121 16.28 16.29 13.30
N SER A 122 15.22 16.47 14.07
CA SER A 122 15.03 15.82 15.36
C SER A 122 14.86 14.30 15.25
N VAL A 123 14.10 13.82 14.25
CA VAL A 123 13.92 12.39 14.02
C VAL A 123 15.23 11.73 13.62
N LEU A 124 15.98 12.33 12.68
CA LEU A 124 17.20 11.71 12.16
C LEU A 124 18.37 11.81 13.15
N SER A 125 18.49 12.89 13.91
CA SER A 125 19.51 13.02 14.95
C SER A 125 19.25 12.06 16.11
N GLY A 126 18.00 11.82 16.47
CA GLY A 126 17.60 10.86 17.50
C GLY A 126 17.70 9.39 17.07
N ASN A 127 17.77 9.13 15.76
CA ASN A 127 17.79 7.77 15.20
C ASN A 127 18.84 7.66 14.06
N PRO A 128 20.14 7.58 14.34
CA PRO A 128 21.20 7.61 13.34
C PRO A 128 21.16 6.49 12.29
N SER A 129 20.43 5.40 12.56
CA SER A 129 20.23 4.29 11.62
C SER A 129 19.05 4.48 10.69
N TRP A 130 18.28 5.56 10.85
CA TRP A 130 17.15 5.86 10.00
C TRP A 130 17.54 6.77 8.86
N GLU A 131 16.79 6.65 7.76
CA GLU A 131 16.90 7.53 6.60
C GLU A 131 15.52 8.11 6.26
N SER A 132 15.49 9.35 5.79
CA SER A 132 14.31 9.93 5.17
C SER A 132 14.31 9.64 3.68
N TYR A 133 13.12 9.49 3.10
CA TYR A 133 12.95 9.38 1.66
C TYR A 133 11.68 10.11 1.22
N ILE A 134 11.72 10.65 0.00
CA ILE A 134 10.58 11.34 -0.61
C ILE A 134 9.82 10.34 -1.47
N ALA A 135 8.52 10.20 -1.22
CA ALA A 135 7.59 9.44 -2.04
C ALA A 135 6.61 10.40 -2.72
N LYS A 136 5.81 9.92 -3.66
CA LYS A 136 4.85 10.75 -4.40
C LYS A 136 3.89 11.56 -3.50
N TYR A 137 3.46 10.98 -2.39
CA TYR A 137 2.40 11.55 -1.54
C TYR A 137 2.84 11.87 -0.11
N TYR A 138 4.03 11.47 0.30
CA TYR A 138 4.54 11.67 1.67
C TYR A 138 6.07 11.67 1.72
N VAL A 139 6.61 12.16 2.80
CA VAL A 139 8.02 11.95 3.18
C VAL A 139 8.04 10.89 4.28
N GLY A 140 8.80 9.81 4.07
CA GLY A 140 8.85 8.69 5.00
C GLY A 140 10.16 8.58 5.76
N PHE A 141 10.13 7.98 6.94
CA PHE A 141 11.30 7.60 7.74
C PHE A 141 11.36 6.09 7.85
N ARG A 142 12.51 5.49 7.52
CA ARG A 142 12.69 4.05 7.53
C ARG A 142 14.07 3.64 8.06
N SER A 143 14.17 2.42 8.56
CA SER A 143 15.45 1.75 8.83
C SER A 143 15.68 0.63 7.82
N GLY A 144 16.78 0.73 7.06
CA GLY A 144 17.04 -0.16 5.94
C GLY A 144 15.95 -0.11 4.85
N LYS A 145 15.90 -1.11 3.97
CA LYS A 145 15.03 -1.07 2.78
C LYS A 145 13.54 -1.36 3.04
N ARG A 146 13.14 -1.83 4.23
CA ARG A 146 11.80 -2.43 4.42
C ARG A 146 11.03 -1.97 5.67
N LYS A 147 11.69 -1.44 6.68
CA LYS A 147 11.00 -1.07 7.93
C LYS A 147 10.66 0.42 7.92
N LEU A 148 9.40 0.73 7.60
CA LEU A 148 8.83 2.06 7.71
C LEU A 148 8.44 2.31 9.18
N HIS A 149 8.75 3.50 9.68
CA HIS A 149 8.44 3.93 11.05
C HIS A 149 7.35 5.00 11.08
N ALA A 150 7.52 6.05 10.28
CA ALA A 150 6.57 7.15 10.19
C ALA A 150 6.56 7.77 8.79
N VAL A 151 5.49 8.49 8.48
CA VAL A 151 5.39 9.34 7.30
C VAL A 151 4.86 10.72 7.66
N LEU A 152 5.27 11.73 6.89
CA LEU A 152 4.80 13.11 7.00
C LEU A 152 4.08 13.51 5.72
N GLU A 153 2.91 14.11 5.86
CA GLU A 153 2.13 14.66 4.76
C GLU A 153 1.69 16.09 5.10
N GLY A 154 2.08 17.06 4.27
CA GLY A 154 1.74 18.47 4.48
C GLY A 154 0.27 18.75 4.15
N ARG A 155 -0.39 19.47 5.04
CA ARG A 155 -1.76 19.94 4.91
C ARG A 155 -1.78 21.46 4.84
N THR A 156 -2.74 22.03 4.09
CA THR A 156 -2.86 23.48 3.88
C THR A 156 -4.02 24.12 4.63
N SER A 157 -4.96 23.32 5.15
CA SER A 157 -6.10 23.81 5.92
C SER A 157 -5.68 24.47 7.23
N ASN A 158 -6.45 25.43 7.73
CA ASN A 158 -6.26 26.07 9.03
C ASN A 158 -4.84 26.65 9.27
N GLY A 159 -4.23 27.25 8.24
CA GLY A 159 -2.92 27.86 8.38
C GLY A 159 -1.74 26.92 8.18
N GLY A 160 -1.99 25.67 7.81
CA GLY A 160 -0.98 24.64 7.58
C GLY A 160 -0.68 23.79 8.80
N TRP A 161 -0.43 22.50 8.58
CA TRP A 161 -0.06 21.53 9.59
C TRP A 161 0.47 20.27 8.94
N ILE A 162 1.09 19.38 9.70
CA ILE A 162 1.65 18.13 9.20
C ILE A 162 0.82 16.96 9.73
N ALA A 163 0.35 16.14 8.82
CA ALA A 163 -0.23 14.86 9.12
C ALA A 163 0.88 13.82 9.32
N VAL A 164 0.96 13.19 10.48
CA VAL A 164 1.97 12.20 10.82
C VAL A 164 1.30 10.83 10.89
N GLY A 165 1.68 9.91 10.00
CA GLY A 165 1.27 8.52 10.05
C GLY A 165 2.33 7.68 10.75
N LEU A 166 1.91 6.82 11.70
CA LEU A 166 2.78 5.96 12.49
C LEU A 166 2.56 4.49 12.13
N ALA A 167 3.65 3.74 12.06
CA ALA A 167 3.61 2.31 11.70
C ALA A 167 3.15 1.40 12.84
N LYS A 168 2.85 1.94 14.00
CA LYS A 168 2.42 1.22 15.20
C LYS A 168 0.95 1.52 15.51
N SER A 169 0.22 0.55 16.04
CA SER A 169 -1.18 0.71 16.42
C SER A 169 -1.32 1.66 17.62
N VAL A 170 -2.44 2.39 17.72
CA VAL A 170 -2.76 3.24 18.87
C VAL A 170 -2.70 2.45 20.17
N ASP A 171 -3.18 1.21 20.14
CA ASP A 171 -3.21 0.32 21.32
C ASP A 171 -1.80 -0.05 21.85
N ASP A 172 -0.78 0.07 20.99
CA ASP A 172 0.61 -0.28 21.29
C ASP A 172 1.50 0.96 21.59
N LEU A 173 0.92 2.16 21.57
CA LEU A 173 1.61 3.42 21.79
C LEU A 173 1.31 3.95 23.19
N THR A 174 2.31 4.56 23.82
CA THR A 174 2.11 5.38 25.01
C THR A 174 1.90 6.82 24.58
N ASP A 175 0.68 7.30 24.70
CA ASP A 175 0.24 8.63 24.25
C ASP A 175 -0.40 9.43 25.40
N PRO A 176 0.43 10.06 26.24
CA PRO A 176 -0.08 10.77 27.44
C PRO A 176 -0.88 12.03 27.11
N GLU A 177 -0.77 12.53 25.88
CA GLU A 177 -1.45 13.76 25.44
C GLU A 177 -2.70 13.47 24.59
N ASP A 178 -3.05 12.18 24.42
CA ASP A 178 -4.22 11.73 23.65
C ASP A 178 -4.26 12.31 22.21
N MET A 179 -3.08 12.37 21.56
CA MET A 179 -2.92 12.94 20.22
C MET A 179 -3.23 11.93 19.11
N CYS A 180 -3.14 10.63 19.40
CA CYS A 180 -3.25 9.55 18.45
C CYS A 180 -4.71 9.30 18.02
N GLN A 181 -4.90 9.11 16.74
CA GLN A 181 -6.18 8.71 16.16
C GLN A 181 -6.03 7.37 15.43
N ASP A 182 -6.96 6.44 15.72
CA ASP A 182 -7.03 5.15 15.00
C ASP A 182 -7.59 5.37 13.58
N LYS A 183 -6.84 4.97 12.57
CA LYS A 183 -7.22 5.08 11.17
C LYS A 183 -7.42 3.73 10.48
N ARG A 184 -7.38 2.62 11.20
CA ARG A 184 -7.56 1.27 10.65
C ARG A 184 -8.87 1.12 9.87
N THR A 185 -9.93 1.81 10.29
CA THR A 185 -11.27 1.70 9.72
C THR A 185 -11.66 2.85 8.79
N GLN A 186 -10.92 3.97 8.79
CA GLN A 186 -11.32 5.20 8.09
C GLN A 186 -10.51 5.50 6.83
N GLY A 187 -9.62 4.59 6.41
CA GLY A 187 -8.66 4.88 5.34
C GLY A 187 -7.62 5.90 5.79
N GLY A 188 -6.40 5.45 6.02
CA GLY A 188 -5.30 6.28 6.46
C GLY A 188 -4.26 6.47 5.35
N PHE A 189 -3.02 6.69 5.76
CA PHE A 189 -1.83 6.83 4.90
C PHE A 189 -1.44 5.55 4.13
N GLY A 190 -2.37 4.67 3.83
CA GLY A 190 -2.12 3.42 3.16
C GLY A 190 -1.86 2.24 4.11
N PRO A 191 -1.64 1.05 3.55
CA PRO A 191 -1.46 -0.16 4.34
C PRO A 191 -0.20 -0.08 5.21
N GLY A 192 -0.35 -0.35 6.50
CA GLY A 192 0.76 -0.39 7.47
C GLY A 192 0.95 0.86 8.33
N LEU A 193 0.07 1.87 8.21
CA LEU A 193 0.09 3.07 9.03
C LEU A 193 -1.26 3.22 9.77
N PRO A 194 -1.47 2.46 10.85
CA PRO A 194 -2.77 2.39 11.52
C PRO A 194 -3.08 3.61 12.37
N THR A 195 -2.05 4.38 12.75
CA THR A 195 -2.16 5.52 13.65
C THR A 195 -1.84 6.83 12.95
N TYR A 196 -2.56 7.85 13.32
CA TYR A 196 -2.43 9.20 12.80
C TYR A 196 -2.30 10.20 13.94
N VAL A 197 -1.43 11.21 13.75
CA VAL A 197 -1.25 12.35 14.66
C VAL A 197 -1.24 13.63 13.85
N ALA A 198 -1.85 14.69 14.37
CA ALA A 198 -1.81 16.03 13.79
C ALA A 198 -0.76 16.90 14.46
N LEU A 199 0.33 17.21 13.77
CA LEU A 199 1.34 18.16 14.22
C LEU A 199 0.96 19.55 13.70
N ARG A 200 0.50 20.41 14.60
CA ARG A 200 -0.08 21.73 14.24
C ARG A 200 0.87 22.89 14.46
N ASN A 201 1.75 22.78 15.43
CA ASN A 201 2.69 23.84 15.81
C ASN A 201 3.96 23.22 16.45
N ALA A 202 4.95 24.07 16.75
CA ALA A 202 6.22 23.63 17.30
C ALA A 202 6.10 23.02 18.74
N ASP A 203 5.09 23.41 19.49
CA ASP A 203 4.88 22.89 20.86
C ASP A 203 4.47 21.41 20.84
N ASP A 204 3.88 20.93 19.72
CA ASP A 204 3.48 19.54 19.55
C ASP A 204 4.69 18.63 19.22
N ILE A 205 5.82 19.19 18.79
CA ILE A 205 6.98 18.41 18.28
C ILE A 205 7.49 17.40 19.32
N PRO A 206 7.73 17.74 20.59
CA PRO A 206 8.27 16.80 21.56
C PRO A 206 7.40 15.54 21.71
N ALA A 207 6.09 15.72 21.83
CA ALA A 207 5.14 14.61 21.98
C ALA A 207 5.10 13.75 20.70
N VAL A 208 5.07 14.36 19.51
CA VAL A 208 5.08 13.64 18.23
C VAL A 208 6.39 12.87 18.04
N LEU A 209 7.54 13.43 18.45
CA LEU A 209 8.82 12.72 18.38
C LEU A 209 8.87 11.51 19.30
N ASP A 210 8.29 11.60 20.48
CA ASP A 210 8.23 10.47 21.42
C ASP A 210 7.33 9.34 20.88
N LEU A 211 6.26 9.68 20.19
CA LEU A 211 5.42 8.69 19.47
C LEU A 211 6.17 8.05 18.29
N ILE A 212 6.88 8.82 17.48
CA ILE A 212 7.70 8.31 16.36
C ILE A 212 8.78 7.34 16.86
N LYS A 213 9.46 7.66 17.96
CA LYS A 213 10.51 6.80 18.55
C LYS A 213 10.00 5.43 19.01
N GLN A 214 8.72 5.32 19.31
CA GLN A 214 8.11 4.06 19.71
C GLN A 214 7.85 3.11 18.52
N CYS A 215 7.93 3.59 17.27
CA CYS A 215 7.73 2.82 16.04
C CYS A 215 9.02 2.20 15.51
#